data_caed646f0001e3d00ed18f12c855d24e
#
_entry.id   caed646f0001e3d00ed18f12c855d24e
#
_cell.length_a   1.000
_cell.length_b   1.000
_cell.length_c   1.000
_cell.angle_alpha   90.00
_cell.angle_beta   90.00
_cell.angle_gamma   90.00
#
_symmetry.space_group_name_H-M   'P 1'
#
loop_
_entity.id
_entity.type
_entity.pdbx_description
1 polymer ?
#
loop_
_entity_poly.entity_id
_entity_poly.type
_entity_poly.pdbx_seq_one_letter_code
_entity_poly.pdbx_strand_id
1 'polypeptide(L)'
;VAGLSVLADDESDLGAAVVDMGAGTTTIAVFSGECFIHADGFALGGMHVTMDIARGLNARIADAERIKTLYGSVLVGASDERDMFAVPSVDDGDVPQFVSRASLVRIIKPRIEEILEIVRDKLAASPFAAEPRGRVILTGGACQLTGLPDLAAQILGRPVRIGRPLGIAGLPEEAKGPAFAVATGLLNYPQAAHLEHFEPRRTRHSATGTGSYIARVGRWLRESF
;
A
#
# COMPACT_ATOMS: atom_id res chain seq x y z
N VAL A 1 3.83 -10.09 3.45
CA VAL A 1 4.84 -9.79 4.48
C VAL A 1 4.29 -8.78 5.49
N ALA A 2 3.76 -7.58 5.08
CA ALA A 2 3.16 -6.64 6.03
C ALA A 2 2.06 -7.28 6.88
N GLY A 3 1.24 -8.17 6.30
CA GLY A 3 0.19 -8.91 7.00
C GLY A 3 0.69 -9.64 8.24
N LEU A 4 1.89 -10.24 8.19
CA LEU A 4 2.50 -10.95 9.31
C LEU A 4 2.80 -10.08 10.54
N SER A 5 2.79 -8.77 10.36
CA SER A 5 3.07 -7.83 11.47
C SER A 5 1.86 -7.01 11.89
N VAL A 6 0.81 -6.93 11.08
CA VAL A 6 -0.32 -6.02 11.36
C VAL A 6 -1.65 -6.72 11.58
N LEU A 7 -1.78 -8.01 11.22
CA LEU A 7 -2.98 -8.79 11.48
C LEU A 7 -3.02 -9.28 12.91
N ALA A 8 -4.19 -9.21 13.54
CA ALA A 8 -4.49 -9.92 14.75
C ALA A 8 -4.95 -11.36 14.42
N ASP A 9 -4.80 -12.29 15.37
CA ASP A 9 -5.00 -13.74 15.14
C ASP A 9 -6.38 -14.06 14.55
N ASP A 10 -7.43 -13.37 15.00
CA ASP A 10 -8.82 -13.61 14.58
C ASP A 10 -9.17 -12.89 13.25
N GLU A 11 -8.41 -11.91 12.81
CA GLU A 11 -8.71 -11.15 11.59
C GLU A 11 -8.45 -11.95 10.32
N SER A 12 -7.41 -12.78 10.31
CA SER A 12 -7.12 -13.65 9.17
C SER A 12 -8.19 -14.72 8.98
N ASP A 13 -8.78 -15.24 10.07
CA ASP A 13 -9.86 -16.21 10.04
C ASP A 13 -11.16 -15.65 9.48
N LEU A 14 -11.51 -14.44 9.91
CA LEU A 14 -12.74 -13.75 9.51
C LEU A 14 -12.68 -13.12 8.11
N GLY A 15 -11.51 -13.16 7.49
CA GLY A 15 -11.23 -12.48 6.24
C GLY A 15 -10.71 -11.06 6.42
N ALA A 16 -9.51 -10.79 5.92
CA ALA A 16 -8.86 -9.49 6.02
C ALA A 16 -8.17 -9.11 4.71
N ALA A 17 -8.23 -7.82 4.37
CA ALA A 17 -7.41 -7.23 3.31
C ALA A 17 -6.43 -6.24 3.92
N VAL A 18 -5.15 -6.51 3.77
CA VAL A 18 -4.07 -5.58 4.15
C VAL A 18 -3.71 -4.73 2.96
N VAL A 19 -3.86 -3.42 3.08
CA VAL A 19 -3.53 -2.43 2.05
C VAL A 19 -2.33 -1.62 2.55
N ASP A 20 -1.18 -1.86 1.94
CA ASP A 20 0.06 -1.15 2.25
C ASP A 20 0.22 0.04 1.29
N MET A 21 0.02 1.23 1.82
CA MET A 21 0.13 2.49 1.11
C MET A 21 1.55 3.05 1.26
N GLY A 22 2.44 2.63 0.37
CA GLY A 22 3.83 3.08 0.33
C GLY A 22 4.02 4.46 -0.29
N ALA A 23 5.27 4.81 -0.60
CA ALA A 23 5.61 6.06 -1.28
C ALA A 23 5.21 6.04 -2.77
N GLY A 24 5.67 5.05 -3.53
CA GLY A 24 5.43 4.94 -4.97
C GLY A 24 4.34 3.95 -5.36
N THR A 25 3.96 3.05 -4.47
CA THR A 25 3.04 1.94 -4.75
C THR A 25 2.05 1.74 -3.62
N THR A 26 0.89 1.19 -3.97
CA THR A 26 -0.06 0.62 -3.01
C THR A 26 -0.21 -0.86 -3.34
N THR A 27 -0.02 -1.72 -2.33
CA THR A 27 -0.15 -3.17 -2.46
C THR A 27 -1.28 -3.71 -1.61
N ILE A 28 -1.91 -4.78 -2.08
CA ILE A 28 -3.06 -5.41 -1.44
C ILE A 28 -2.72 -6.87 -1.20
N ALA A 29 -2.97 -7.36 0.00
CA ALA A 29 -2.85 -8.78 0.34
C ALA A 29 -4.14 -9.21 1.05
N VAL A 30 -4.76 -10.30 0.57
CA VAL A 30 -6.00 -10.84 1.13
C VAL A 30 -5.72 -12.13 1.86
N PHE A 31 -6.30 -12.24 3.05
CA PHE A 31 -6.22 -13.40 3.93
C PHE A 31 -7.63 -13.91 4.25
N SER A 32 -7.81 -15.21 4.33
CA SER A 32 -9.04 -15.88 4.75
C SER A 32 -8.71 -17.27 5.28
N GLY A 33 -9.30 -17.69 6.39
CA GLY A 33 -9.04 -18.97 7.02
C GLY A 33 -7.56 -19.19 7.35
N GLU A 34 -6.90 -18.21 7.96
CA GLU A 34 -5.45 -18.18 8.26
C GLU A 34 -4.53 -18.21 7.03
N CYS A 35 -5.07 -18.31 5.82
CA CYS A 35 -4.29 -18.44 4.60
C CYS A 35 -4.19 -17.12 3.84
N PHE A 36 -3.00 -16.87 3.25
CA PHE A 36 -2.82 -15.85 2.22
C PHE A 36 -3.41 -16.37 0.90
N ILE A 37 -4.41 -15.67 0.36
CA ILE A 37 -5.18 -16.15 -0.80
C ILE A 37 -5.04 -15.29 -2.06
N HIS A 38 -4.65 -14.01 -1.93
CA HIS A 38 -4.54 -13.12 -3.09
C HIS A 38 -3.58 -11.96 -2.83
N ALA A 39 -2.86 -11.54 -3.88
CA ALA A 39 -2.09 -10.29 -3.89
C ALA A 39 -2.34 -9.51 -5.17
N ASP A 40 -2.37 -8.20 -5.03
CA ASP A 40 -2.42 -7.26 -6.14
C ASP A 40 -1.68 -5.96 -5.76
N GLY A 41 -1.52 -5.04 -6.71
CA GLY A 41 -0.89 -3.75 -6.46
C GLY A 41 -0.93 -2.84 -7.67
N PHE A 42 -0.58 -1.58 -7.44
CA PHE A 42 -0.50 -0.56 -8.48
C PHE A 42 0.48 0.55 -8.11
N ALA A 43 0.93 1.30 -9.13
CA ALA A 43 2.00 2.28 -9.00
C ALA A 43 1.48 3.69 -8.63
N LEU A 44 0.68 3.79 -7.56
CA LEU A 44 0.30 5.04 -6.92
C LEU A 44 0.50 4.93 -5.41
N GLY A 45 0.96 6.02 -4.77
CA GLY A 45 1.22 6.07 -3.33
C GLY A 45 1.47 7.49 -2.85
N GLY A 46 2.01 7.65 -1.65
CA GLY A 46 2.19 8.92 -0.96
C GLY A 46 3.04 9.96 -1.69
N MET A 47 3.97 9.53 -2.56
CA MET A 47 4.77 10.45 -3.38
C MET A 47 3.93 11.18 -4.42
N HIS A 48 2.88 10.55 -4.95
CA HIS A 48 1.96 11.21 -5.89
C HIS A 48 1.20 12.33 -5.20
N VAL A 49 0.78 12.13 -3.94
CA VAL A 49 0.20 13.20 -3.11
C VAL A 49 1.21 14.34 -2.91
N THR A 50 2.48 14.01 -2.62
CA THR A 50 3.54 15.01 -2.48
C THR A 50 3.74 15.82 -3.76
N MET A 51 3.73 15.16 -4.93
CA MET A 51 3.85 15.83 -6.23
C MET A 51 2.66 16.75 -6.50
N ASP A 52 1.44 16.33 -6.15
CA ASP A 52 0.25 17.17 -6.31
C ASP A 52 0.30 18.41 -5.41
N ILE A 53 0.78 18.25 -4.16
CA ILE A 53 1.03 19.38 -3.25
C ILE A 53 2.10 20.31 -3.83
N ALA A 54 3.23 19.77 -4.30
CA ALA A 54 4.31 20.56 -4.89
C ALA A 54 3.83 21.39 -6.07
N ARG A 55 3.02 20.81 -6.95
CA ARG A 55 2.41 21.50 -8.11
C ARG A 55 1.36 22.51 -7.69
N GLY A 56 0.45 22.12 -6.77
CA GLY A 56 -0.67 22.96 -6.34
C GLY A 56 -0.25 24.17 -5.53
N LEU A 57 0.86 24.08 -4.80
CA LEU A 57 1.40 25.16 -3.96
C LEU A 57 2.65 25.83 -4.56
N ASN A 58 3.10 25.40 -5.75
CA ASN A 58 4.36 25.86 -6.35
C ASN A 58 5.54 25.76 -5.36
N ALA A 59 5.70 24.58 -4.71
CA ALA A 59 6.69 24.33 -3.69
C ALA A 59 7.71 23.28 -4.15
N ARG A 60 8.91 23.29 -3.53
CA ARG A 60 9.90 22.22 -3.73
C ARG A 60 9.33 20.90 -3.19
N ILE A 61 9.70 19.75 -3.80
CA ILE A 61 9.20 18.43 -3.39
C ILE A 61 9.49 18.14 -1.91
N ALA A 62 10.67 18.52 -1.41
CA ALA A 62 11.04 18.35 0.00
C ALA A 62 10.11 19.15 0.95
N ASP A 63 9.76 20.38 0.57
CA ASP A 63 8.84 21.21 1.35
C ASP A 63 7.41 20.67 1.29
N ALA A 64 6.97 20.21 0.11
CA ALA A 64 5.68 19.54 -0.06
C ALA A 64 5.56 18.26 0.78
N GLU A 65 6.61 17.44 0.87
CA GLU A 65 6.65 16.25 1.73
C GLU A 65 6.54 16.65 3.21
N ARG A 66 7.28 17.68 3.61
CA ARG A 66 7.19 18.21 4.97
C ARG A 66 5.79 18.74 5.29
N ILE A 67 5.19 19.50 4.37
CA ILE A 67 3.83 20.03 4.51
C ILE A 67 2.81 18.90 4.63
N LYS A 68 2.90 17.87 3.77
CA LYS A 68 2.07 16.67 3.83
C LYS A 68 2.17 16.00 5.20
N THR A 69 3.38 15.85 5.73
CA THR A 69 3.62 15.15 7.00
C THR A 69 3.09 15.93 8.19
N LEU A 70 3.23 17.28 8.20
CA LEU A 70 2.84 18.11 9.31
C LEU A 70 1.36 18.51 9.32
N TYR A 71 0.79 18.76 8.13
CA TYR A 71 -0.54 19.35 7.98
C TYR A 71 -1.51 18.49 7.15
N GLY A 72 -1.05 17.34 6.62
CA GLY A 72 -1.84 16.49 5.71
C GLY A 72 -3.09 15.92 6.36
N SER A 73 -4.22 16.19 5.73
CA SER A 73 -5.54 15.68 6.11
C SER A 73 -6.38 15.41 4.86
N VAL A 74 -7.32 14.48 4.97
CA VAL A 74 -8.36 14.25 3.95
C VAL A 74 -9.73 14.76 4.40
N LEU A 75 -9.83 15.24 5.65
CA LEU A 75 -11.03 15.84 6.22
C LEU A 75 -10.84 17.34 6.36
N VAL A 76 -11.87 18.10 6.05
CA VAL A 76 -11.91 19.55 6.29
C VAL A 76 -12.58 19.78 7.64
N GLY A 77 -11.84 20.40 8.57
CA GLY A 77 -12.37 20.88 9.85
C GLY A 77 -12.98 22.28 9.74
N ALA A 78 -13.80 22.66 10.69
CA ALA A 78 -14.44 23.97 10.72
C ALA A 78 -13.46 25.15 10.86
N SER A 79 -12.26 24.90 11.41
CA SER A 79 -11.19 25.89 11.57
C SER A 79 -10.22 25.96 10.38
N ASP A 80 -10.19 24.95 9.52
CA ASP A 80 -9.14 24.75 8.50
C ASP A 80 -9.06 25.88 7.45
N GLU A 81 -10.12 26.66 7.28
CA GLU A 81 -10.06 27.85 6.41
C GLU A 81 -9.27 29.00 7.05
N ARG A 82 -9.20 29.05 8.37
CA ARG A 82 -8.47 30.07 9.15
C ARG A 82 -7.09 29.62 9.56
N ASP A 83 -6.85 28.31 9.62
CA ASP A 83 -5.56 27.72 9.98
C ASP A 83 -4.61 27.86 8.78
N MET A 84 -3.74 28.87 8.86
CA MET A 84 -2.77 29.20 7.82
C MET A 84 -1.40 28.67 8.18
N PHE A 85 -0.67 28.15 7.20
CA PHE A 85 0.74 27.80 7.33
C PHE A 85 1.57 28.41 6.21
N ALA A 86 2.86 28.64 6.48
CA ALA A 86 3.78 29.21 5.52
C ALA A 86 4.32 28.12 4.57
N VAL A 87 4.26 28.38 3.28
CA VAL A 87 4.88 27.59 2.21
C VAL A 87 6.12 28.32 1.74
N PRO A 88 7.34 27.73 1.86
CA PRO A 88 8.55 28.36 1.34
C PRO A 88 8.44 28.59 -0.17
N SER A 89 8.92 29.73 -0.66
CA SER A 89 8.99 29.99 -2.10
C SER A 89 10.06 29.10 -2.77
N VAL A 90 9.84 28.78 -4.04
CA VAL A 90 10.84 28.07 -4.87
C VAL A 90 12.04 28.98 -5.17
N ASP A 91 11.81 30.29 -5.31
CA ASP A 91 12.84 31.26 -5.62
C ASP A 91 13.48 31.83 -4.34
N ASP A 92 14.82 31.85 -4.31
CA ASP A 92 15.58 32.37 -3.18
C ASP A 92 15.35 33.89 -3.05
N GLY A 93 14.74 34.29 -1.92
CA GLY A 93 14.49 35.73 -1.61
C GLY A 93 13.02 36.13 -1.67
N ASP A 94 12.12 35.28 -2.13
CA ASP A 94 10.69 35.57 -2.13
C ASP A 94 10.05 35.38 -0.75
N VAL A 95 8.99 36.16 -0.54
CA VAL A 95 8.20 36.08 0.70
C VAL A 95 7.43 34.76 0.73
N PRO A 96 7.41 34.02 1.86
CA PRO A 96 6.62 32.80 2.00
C PRO A 96 5.15 33.06 1.69
N GLN A 97 4.54 32.15 0.92
CA GLN A 97 3.11 32.16 0.68
C GLN A 97 2.38 31.55 1.88
N PHE A 98 1.31 32.20 2.35
CA PHE A 98 0.43 31.63 3.37
C PHE A 98 -0.75 30.90 2.70
N VAL A 99 -0.95 29.64 3.08
CA VAL A 99 -1.99 28.77 2.53
C VAL A 99 -2.83 28.20 3.66
N SER A 100 -4.15 28.10 3.48
CA SER A 100 -5.03 27.49 4.47
C SER A 100 -4.97 25.97 4.42
N ARG A 101 -5.17 25.31 5.58
CA ARG A 101 -5.32 23.85 5.65
C ARG A 101 -6.43 23.34 4.73
N ALA A 102 -7.54 24.05 4.62
CA ALA A 102 -8.62 23.68 3.71
C ALA A 102 -8.16 23.61 2.25
N SER A 103 -7.29 24.53 1.81
CA SER A 103 -6.71 24.48 0.46
C SER A 103 -5.79 23.29 0.27
N LEU A 104 -5.00 22.90 1.28
CA LEU A 104 -4.17 21.72 1.25
C LEU A 104 -5.03 20.44 1.14
N VAL A 105 -6.11 20.34 1.89
CA VAL A 105 -7.05 19.20 1.82
C VAL A 105 -7.66 19.07 0.42
N ARG A 106 -8.00 20.19 -0.24
CA ARG A 106 -8.52 20.18 -1.61
C ARG A 106 -7.54 19.61 -2.63
N ILE A 107 -6.24 19.68 -2.35
CA ILE A 107 -5.19 19.07 -3.19
C ILE A 107 -5.01 17.59 -2.85
N ILE A 108 -4.96 17.24 -1.57
CA ILE A 108 -4.66 15.87 -1.11
C ILE A 108 -5.83 14.92 -1.38
N LYS A 109 -7.05 15.34 -1.03
CA LYS A 109 -8.22 14.49 -0.99
C LYS A 109 -8.52 13.79 -2.32
N PRO A 110 -8.53 14.47 -3.49
CA PRO A 110 -8.82 13.82 -4.77
C PRO A 110 -7.84 12.69 -5.11
N ARG A 111 -6.55 12.87 -4.80
CA ARG A 111 -5.55 11.81 -5.02
C ARG A 111 -5.76 10.62 -4.12
N ILE A 112 -6.12 10.84 -2.88
CA ILE A 112 -6.42 9.75 -1.95
C ILE A 112 -7.71 9.04 -2.35
N GLU A 113 -8.73 9.76 -2.78
CA GLU A 113 -9.96 9.17 -3.31
C GLU A 113 -9.68 8.27 -4.51
N GLU A 114 -8.88 8.71 -5.48
CA GLU A 114 -8.44 7.91 -6.62
C GLU A 114 -7.73 6.61 -6.18
N ILE A 115 -6.79 6.69 -5.24
CA ILE A 115 -6.10 5.52 -4.70
C ILE A 115 -7.09 4.54 -4.06
N LEU A 116 -8.01 5.04 -3.24
CA LEU A 116 -9.00 4.21 -2.55
C LEU A 116 -10.04 3.61 -3.49
N GLU A 117 -10.41 4.30 -4.56
CA GLU A 117 -11.30 3.77 -5.61
C GLU A 117 -10.65 2.60 -6.35
N ILE A 118 -9.35 2.72 -6.71
CA ILE A 118 -8.60 1.62 -7.31
C ILE A 118 -8.52 0.43 -6.34
N VAL A 119 -8.26 0.69 -5.04
CA VAL A 119 -8.28 -0.37 -4.00
C VAL A 119 -9.64 -1.04 -3.95
N ARG A 120 -10.74 -0.28 -3.93
CA ARG A 120 -12.11 -0.80 -3.93
C ARG A 120 -12.35 -1.73 -5.12
N ASP A 121 -11.98 -1.29 -6.32
CA ASP A 121 -12.22 -2.04 -7.56
C ASP A 121 -11.38 -3.33 -7.59
N LYS A 122 -10.14 -3.29 -7.12
CA LYS A 122 -9.29 -4.47 -7.00
C LYS A 122 -9.80 -5.44 -5.93
N LEU A 123 -10.27 -4.96 -4.79
CA LEU A 123 -10.89 -5.80 -3.76
C LEU A 123 -12.19 -6.44 -4.25
N ALA A 124 -13.01 -5.71 -5.03
CA ALA A 124 -14.22 -6.25 -5.62
C ALA A 124 -13.94 -7.34 -6.66
N ALA A 125 -12.81 -7.27 -7.37
CA ALA A 125 -12.36 -8.27 -8.33
C ALA A 125 -11.60 -9.45 -7.69
N SER A 126 -11.33 -9.40 -6.39
CA SER A 126 -10.56 -10.41 -5.65
C SER A 126 -11.48 -11.36 -4.86
N PRO A 127 -10.95 -12.50 -4.34
CA PRO A 127 -11.69 -13.39 -3.44
C PRO A 127 -12.26 -12.69 -2.19
N PHE A 128 -11.71 -11.54 -1.79
CA PHE A 128 -12.21 -10.74 -0.67
C PHE A 128 -13.67 -10.28 -0.86
N ALA A 129 -14.14 -10.19 -2.09
CA ALA A 129 -15.54 -9.86 -2.37
C ALA A 129 -16.53 -10.86 -1.74
N ALA A 130 -16.12 -12.12 -1.56
CA ALA A 130 -16.92 -13.18 -0.94
C ALA A 130 -16.93 -13.14 0.61
N GLU A 131 -16.12 -12.28 1.22
CA GLU A 131 -15.98 -12.15 2.68
C GLU A 131 -16.88 -11.01 3.21
N PRO A 132 -18.14 -11.25 3.59
CA PRO A 132 -19.09 -10.19 3.93
C PRO A 132 -18.71 -9.45 5.21
N ARG A 133 -17.97 -10.08 6.11
CA ARG A 133 -17.48 -9.50 7.37
C ARG A 133 -16.02 -9.05 7.28
N GLY A 134 -15.40 -9.17 6.10
CA GLY A 134 -13.99 -8.87 5.89
C GLY A 134 -13.67 -7.41 6.25
N ARG A 135 -12.56 -7.24 6.96
CA ARG A 135 -12.03 -5.95 7.41
C ARG A 135 -10.88 -5.50 6.52
N VAL A 136 -10.73 -4.19 6.32
CA VAL A 136 -9.56 -3.63 5.64
C VAL A 136 -8.60 -3.02 6.66
N ILE A 137 -7.34 -3.40 6.56
CA ILE A 137 -6.26 -2.91 7.39
C ILE A 137 -5.34 -2.05 6.52
N LEU A 138 -5.33 -0.73 6.78
CA LEU A 138 -4.43 0.19 6.10
C LEU A 138 -3.10 0.26 6.83
N THR A 139 -2.00 0.14 6.10
CA THR A 139 -0.64 0.28 6.63
C THR A 139 0.25 1.04 5.65
N GLY A 140 1.55 1.15 5.94
CA GLY A 140 2.46 1.96 5.13
C GLY A 140 2.49 3.44 5.53
N GLY A 141 3.47 4.18 5.03
CA GLY A 141 3.68 5.58 5.43
C GLY A 141 2.53 6.52 5.05
N ALA A 142 1.93 6.30 3.87
CA ALA A 142 0.88 7.17 3.35
C ALA A 142 -0.47 7.01 4.08
N CYS A 143 -0.69 5.90 4.81
CA CYS A 143 -1.93 5.71 5.56
C CYS A 143 -2.06 6.62 6.79
N GLN A 144 -1.02 7.38 7.15
CA GLN A 144 -0.97 8.24 8.34
C GLN A 144 -1.65 9.62 8.15
N LEU A 145 -2.18 9.91 6.97
CA LEU A 145 -2.94 11.13 6.73
C LEU A 145 -4.16 11.20 7.66
N THR A 146 -4.36 12.37 8.28
CA THR A 146 -5.48 12.59 9.19
C THR A 146 -6.82 12.34 8.51
N GLY A 147 -7.68 11.52 9.12
CA GLY A 147 -9.02 11.20 8.61
C GLY A 147 -9.07 10.14 7.51
N LEU A 148 -7.90 9.58 7.12
CA LEU A 148 -7.86 8.56 6.07
C LEU A 148 -8.69 7.30 6.38
N PRO A 149 -8.68 6.74 7.60
CA PRO A 149 -9.50 5.57 7.91
C PRO A 149 -11.00 5.79 7.68
N ASP A 150 -11.50 6.96 8.04
CA ASP A 150 -12.92 7.31 7.89
C ASP A 150 -13.31 7.44 6.40
N LEU A 151 -12.47 8.14 5.63
CA LEU A 151 -12.66 8.27 4.18
C LEU A 151 -12.57 6.89 3.49
N ALA A 152 -11.61 6.07 3.89
CA ALA A 152 -11.47 4.72 3.36
C ALA A 152 -12.67 3.84 3.69
N ALA A 153 -13.20 3.90 4.92
CA ALA A 153 -14.40 3.16 5.30
C ALA A 153 -15.62 3.56 4.46
N GLN A 154 -15.75 4.85 4.13
CA GLN A 154 -16.83 5.34 3.27
C GLN A 154 -16.70 4.83 1.82
N ILE A 155 -15.50 4.91 1.23
CA ILE A 155 -15.28 4.53 -0.18
C ILE A 155 -15.30 3.01 -0.37
N LEU A 156 -14.71 2.27 0.56
CA LEU A 156 -14.60 0.80 0.49
C LEU A 156 -15.89 0.09 0.94
N GLY A 157 -16.77 0.78 1.67
CA GLY A 157 -17.98 0.18 2.26
C GLY A 157 -17.66 -0.95 3.26
N ARG A 158 -16.52 -0.90 3.93
CA ARG A 158 -15.98 -1.92 4.83
C ARG A 158 -15.43 -1.29 6.10
N PRO A 159 -15.40 -2.02 7.24
CA PRO A 159 -14.68 -1.56 8.42
C PRO A 159 -13.18 -1.41 8.12
N VAL A 160 -12.61 -0.26 8.48
CA VAL A 160 -11.20 0.07 8.25
C VAL A 160 -10.51 0.38 9.57
N ARG A 161 -9.28 -0.08 9.73
CA ARG A 161 -8.37 0.34 10.80
C ARG A 161 -6.95 0.56 10.28
N ILE A 162 -6.16 1.29 11.04
CA ILE A 162 -4.71 1.39 10.80
C ILE A 162 -4.02 0.16 11.40
N GLY A 163 -3.23 -0.51 10.57
CA GLY A 163 -2.34 -1.61 10.97
C GLY A 163 -0.99 -1.07 11.40
N ARG A 164 -0.60 -1.38 12.63
CA ARG A 164 0.72 -1.10 13.19
C ARG A 164 1.43 -2.42 13.49
N PRO A 165 2.77 -2.46 13.47
CA PRO A 165 3.52 -3.64 13.84
C PRO A 165 3.14 -4.18 15.21
N LEU A 166 2.85 -5.47 15.29
CA LEU A 166 2.49 -6.23 16.48
C LEU A 166 3.53 -7.31 16.73
N GLY A 167 3.68 -7.73 17.99
CA GLY A 167 4.33 -8.98 18.35
C GLY A 167 5.86 -9.00 18.38
N ILE A 168 6.56 -7.88 18.15
CA ILE A 168 8.03 -7.82 18.27
C ILE A 168 8.43 -7.11 19.55
N ALA A 169 9.06 -7.85 20.47
CA ALA A 169 9.67 -7.28 21.65
C ALA A 169 10.96 -6.52 21.30
N GLY A 170 11.17 -5.36 21.95
CA GLY A 170 12.39 -4.55 21.76
C GLY A 170 12.37 -3.63 20.54
N LEU A 171 11.27 -3.53 19.82
CA LEU A 171 11.14 -2.58 18.72
C LEU A 171 11.18 -1.14 19.27
N PRO A 172 12.04 -0.24 18.75
CA PRO A 172 12.05 1.16 19.17
C PRO A 172 10.72 1.85 18.84
N GLU A 173 10.32 2.86 19.59
CA GLU A 173 9.03 3.54 19.45
C GLU A 173 8.81 4.11 18.03
N GLU A 174 9.88 4.62 17.42
CA GLU A 174 9.87 5.18 16.08
C GLU A 174 9.51 4.11 15.02
N ALA A 175 9.84 2.85 15.28
CA ALA A 175 9.56 1.73 14.37
C ALA A 175 8.22 1.03 14.63
N LYS A 176 7.44 1.48 15.60
CA LYS A 176 6.08 0.96 15.88
C LYS A 176 5.00 1.59 14.98
N GLY A 177 5.37 2.54 14.13
CA GLY A 177 4.45 3.17 13.18
C GLY A 177 4.10 2.26 11.99
N PRO A 178 2.97 2.51 11.31
CA PRO A 178 2.53 1.71 10.16
C PRO A 178 3.53 1.72 9.00
N ALA A 179 4.39 2.73 8.89
CA ALA A 179 5.44 2.80 7.87
C ALA A 179 6.46 1.65 7.96
N PHE A 180 6.57 1.00 9.12
CA PHE A 180 7.52 -0.08 9.38
C PHE A 180 6.90 -1.49 9.29
N ALA A 181 5.62 -1.61 8.90
CA ALA A 181 4.92 -2.88 8.87
C ALA A 181 5.61 -3.93 8.00
N VAL A 182 6.13 -3.56 6.82
CA VAL A 182 6.87 -4.48 5.95
C VAL A 182 8.19 -4.91 6.57
N ALA A 183 8.97 -3.97 7.10
CA ALA A 183 10.26 -4.27 7.73
C ALA A 183 10.08 -5.19 8.93
N THR A 184 9.06 -4.93 9.76
CA THR A 184 8.71 -5.75 10.92
C THR A 184 8.20 -7.13 10.48
N GLY A 185 7.38 -7.21 9.44
CA GLY A 185 6.92 -8.47 8.88
C GLY A 185 8.06 -9.32 8.30
N LEU A 186 9.10 -8.70 7.74
CA LEU A 186 10.31 -9.41 7.29
C LEU A 186 11.09 -10.00 8.46
N LEU A 187 11.11 -9.36 9.62
CA LEU A 187 11.72 -9.92 10.83
C LEU A 187 10.94 -11.13 11.37
N ASN A 188 9.61 -11.13 11.22
CA ASN A 188 8.75 -12.25 11.61
C ASN A 188 8.77 -13.40 10.60
N TYR A 189 9.05 -13.10 9.33
CA TYR A 189 8.93 -14.05 8.22
C TYR A 189 9.72 -15.36 8.43
N PRO A 190 10.95 -15.39 8.93
CA PRO A 190 11.68 -16.65 9.16
C PRO A 190 10.98 -17.59 10.14
N GLN A 191 10.18 -17.06 11.08
CA GLN A 191 9.43 -17.85 12.05
C GLN A 191 8.12 -18.39 11.46
N ALA A 192 7.51 -17.64 10.53
CA ALA A 192 6.26 -17.98 9.87
C ALA A 192 6.43 -18.70 8.53
N ALA A 193 7.62 -18.77 7.97
CA ALA A 193 7.89 -19.32 6.64
C ALA A 193 7.48 -20.79 6.49
N HIS A 194 7.43 -21.57 7.56
CA HIS A 194 6.96 -22.96 7.54
C HIS A 194 5.43 -23.10 7.42
N LEU A 195 4.67 -22.01 7.66
CA LEU A 195 3.21 -21.98 7.51
C LEU A 195 2.81 -21.70 6.05
N GLU A 196 3.71 -21.12 5.27
CA GLU A 196 3.51 -20.89 3.85
C GLU A 196 3.96 -22.12 3.06
N HIS A 197 3.06 -23.08 2.82
CA HIS A 197 3.27 -24.09 1.81
C HIS A 197 3.20 -23.45 0.42
N PHE A 198 4.24 -22.74 0.05
CA PHE A 198 4.46 -22.32 -1.31
C PHE A 198 4.96 -23.55 -2.09
N GLU A 199 4.05 -24.42 -2.54
CA GLU A 199 4.38 -25.28 -3.64
C GLU A 199 4.45 -24.39 -4.90
N PRO A 200 5.65 -24.11 -5.42
CA PRO A 200 5.74 -23.40 -6.68
C PRO A 200 5.02 -24.31 -7.69
N ARG A 201 3.88 -23.86 -8.23
CA ARG A 201 3.31 -24.50 -9.39
C ARG A 201 4.46 -24.65 -10.36
N ARG A 202 4.92 -25.88 -10.57
CA ARG A 202 5.84 -26.19 -11.64
C ARG A 202 5.16 -25.67 -12.91
N THR A 203 5.48 -24.46 -13.31
CA THR A 203 5.24 -24.04 -14.67
C THR A 203 5.97 -25.06 -15.49
N ARG A 204 5.22 -25.94 -16.15
CA ARG A 204 5.76 -26.73 -17.25
C ARG A 204 6.32 -25.65 -18.17
N HIS A 205 7.62 -25.43 -18.09
CA HIS A 205 8.33 -24.72 -19.13
C HIS A 205 7.98 -25.54 -20.39
N SER A 206 7.05 -25.02 -21.18
CA SER A 206 6.91 -25.39 -22.55
C SER A 206 8.31 -25.24 -23.12
N ALA A 207 8.97 -26.35 -23.39
CA ALA A 207 10.34 -26.35 -23.87
C ALA A 207 10.34 -25.50 -25.14
N THR A 208 10.79 -24.28 -25.04
CA THR A 208 11.03 -23.43 -26.18
C THR A 208 12.02 -24.17 -27.04
N GLY A 209 11.53 -24.70 -28.17
CA GLY A 209 12.18 -25.10 -29.42
C GLY A 209 13.53 -25.83 -29.47
N THR A 210 14.32 -25.85 -28.42
CA THR A 210 15.66 -26.52 -28.40
C THR A 210 15.60 -28.03 -28.21
N GLY A 211 14.52 -28.56 -27.60
CA GLY A 211 14.29 -30.02 -27.54
C GLY A 211 14.00 -30.65 -28.89
N SER A 212 13.59 -29.89 -29.89
CA SER A 212 13.33 -30.31 -31.24
C SER A 212 14.63 -30.65 -32.02
N TYR A 213 15.75 -30.01 -31.71
CA TYR A 213 17.00 -30.24 -32.45
C TYR A 213 17.64 -31.58 -32.08
N ILE A 214 17.73 -31.88 -30.79
CA ILE A 214 18.26 -33.18 -30.31
C ILE A 214 17.34 -34.35 -30.71
N ALA A 215 16.02 -34.13 -30.68
CA ALA A 215 15.06 -35.16 -31.14
C ALA A 215 15.12 -35.39 -32.67
N ARG A 216 15.41 -34.36 -33.47
CA ARG A 216 15.64 -34.49 -34.91
C ARG A 216 16.94 -35.24 -35.25
N VAL A 217 18.02 -34.89 -34.55
CA VAL A 217 19.32 -35.59 -34.73
C VAL A 217 19.23 -37.04 -34.29
N GLY A 218 18.56 -37.32 -33.18
CA GLY A 218 18.35 -38.72 -32.72
C GLY A 218 17.42 -39.55 -33.62
N ARG A 219 16.50 -38.92 -34.35
CA ARG A 219 15.65 -39.59 -35.35
C ARG A 219 16.45 -39.88 -36.64
N TRP A 220 17.22 -38.87 -37.12
CA TRP A 220 18.07 -38.99 -38.27
C TRP A 220 19.13 -40.11 -38.12
N LEU A 221 19.74 -40.22 -36.94
CA LEU A 221 20.69 -41.29 -36.61
C LEU A 221 20.05 -42.71 -36.61
N ARG A 222 18.75 -42.80 -36.25
CA ARG A 222 18.02 -44.08 -36.23
C ARG A 222 17.52 -44.51 -37.59
N GLU A 223 17.35 -43.58 -38.52
CA GLU A 223 16.89 -43.86 -39.90
C GLU A 223 18.07 -44.06 -40.89
N SER A 224 19.30 -43.78 -40.43
CA SER A 224 20.50 -43.87 -41.28
C SER A 224 21.38 -45.10 -40.96
N PHE A 225 20.96 -45.93 -40.01
CA PHE A 225 21.56 -47.22 -39.66
C PHE A 225 20.43 -48.29 -39.42
#